data_b3e0589498302535e77f7d5167b4f1cf
#
_entry.id   b3e0589498302535e77f7d5167b4f1cf
#
_cell.length_a   1.000
_cell.length_b   1.000
_cell.length_c   1.000
_cell.angle_alpha   90.00
_cell.angle_beta   90.00
_cell.angle_gamma   90.00
#
_symmetry.space_group_name_H-M   'P 1'
#
loop_
_entity.id
_entity.type
_entity.pdbx_description
1 polymer ?
#
loop_
_entity_poly.entity_id
_entity_poly.type
_entity_poly.pdbx_seq_one_letter_code
_entity_poly.pdbx_strand_id
1 'polypeptide(L)'
;MAAPRFERSMFKVFSVPPAKKPQKDEVLKDDLVSRQSIVERDADALGFPGLGTLVLVEGDEMALARAAELFKGIAEELPPAKAAAVRQKIRDQEDDVAAGVGLIFR
;
A
#
# COMPACT_ATOMS: atom_id res chain seq x y z
N MET A 1 -23.25 -2.83 17.18
CA MET A 1 -22.64 -3.12 16.70
C MET A 1 -21.44 -2.52 16.47
N ALA A 2 -20.69 -2.35 17.07
CA ALA A 2 -19.52 -1.68 16.96
C ALA A 2 -18.48 -2.38 16.21
N ALA A 3 -18.56 -3.57 16.18
CA ALA A 3 -17.61 -4.34 15.51
C ALA A 3 -17.28 -3.90 14.14
N PRO A 4 -18.23 -3.40 13.47
CA PRO A 4 -17.98 -3.07 12.10
C PRO A 4 -16.84 -2.18 11.83
N ARG A 5 -16.42 -1.44 12.80
CA ARG A 5 -15.44 -0.53 12.44
C ARG A 5 -14.18 -1.17 12.07
N PHE A 6 -13.92 -2.36 12.40
CA PHE A 6 -12.73 -2.98 12.00
C PHE A 6 -12.79 -3.31 10.58
N GLU A 7 -13.95 -3.67 10.11
CA GLU A 7 -14.05 -4.06 8.78
C GLU A 7 -13.99 -2.92 7.89
N ARG A 8 -14.07 -1.72 8.48
CA ARG A 8 -14.03 -0.62 7.67
C ARG A 8 -12.67 -0.31 7.31
N SER A 9 -11.68 -1.03 7.71
CA SER A 9 -10.34 -0.80 7.32
C SER A 9 -10.27 -1.00 5.83
N MET A 10 -10.35 0.03 5.10
CA MET A 10 -10.33 -0.02 3.65
C MET A 10 -8.93 0.22 3.15
N PHE A 11 -8.66 -0.27 1.94
CA PHE A 11 -7.34 -0.08 1.37
C PHE A 11 -7.38 -0.09 -0.13
N LYS A 12 -6.34 0.51 -0.74
CA LYS A 12 -6.12 0.46 -2.17
C LYS A 12 -4.63 0.26 -2.39
N VAL A 13 -4.28 -0.39 -3.49
CA VAL A 13 -2.89 -0.60 -3.84
C VAL A 13 -2.65 -0.02 -5.23
N PHE A 14 -1.58 0.72 -5.37
CA PHE A 14 -1.24 1.37 -6.63
C PHE A 14 0.10 0.87 -7.11
N SER A 15 0.20 0.61 -8.43
CA SER A 15 1.44 0.18 -9.06
C SER A 15 2.05 1.40 -9.73
N VAL A 16 3.23 1.80 -9.26
CA VAL A 16 3.89 3.01 -9.74
C VAL A 16 5.11 2.62 -10.57
N PRO A 17 5.14 2.96 -11.85
CA PRO A 17 6.33 2.66 -12.65
C PRO A 17 7.52 3.47 -12.18
N PRO A 18 8.73 2.96 -12.40
CA PRO A 18 9.93 3.66 -11.92
C PRO A 18 10.03 5.09 -12.42
N ALA A 19 9.58 5.36 -13.62
CA ALA A 19 9.66 6.71 -14.19
C ALA A 19 8.77 7.70 -13.46
N LYS A 20 7.81 7.21 -12.70
CA LYS A 20 6.86 8.09 -12.01
C LYS A 20 7.12 8.20 -10.51
N LYS A 21 8.26 7.72 -10.04
CA LYS A 21 8.57 7.80 -8.63
C LYS A 21 8.51 9.21 -8.05
N PRO A 22 9.07 10.22 -8.71
CA PRO A 22 8.98 11.57 -8.14
C PRO A 22 7.54 12.04 -7.98
N GLN A 23 6.68 11.71 -8.94
CA GLN A 23 5.28 12.09 -8.87
C GLN A 23 4.58 11.34 -7.74
N LYS A 24 4.95 10.08 -7.52
CA LYS A 24 4.40 9.31 -6.42
C LYS A 24 4.71 9.99 -5.10
N ASP A 25 5.94 10.43 -4.94
CA ASP A 25 6.33 11.09 -3.70
C ASP A 25 5.49 12.33 -3.43
N GLU A 26 5.17 13.07 -4.48
CA GLU A 26 4.32 14.24 -4.32
C GLU A 26 2.91 13.86 -3.89
N VAL A 27 2.36 12.81 -4.46
CA VAL A 27 1.03 12.35 -4.07
C VAL A 27 1.01 11.98 -2.60
N LEU A 28 2.04 11.30 -2.13
CA LEU A 28 2.08 10.83 -0.75
C LEU A 28 2.30 11.97 0.25
N LYS A 29 2.61 13.17 -0.24
CA LYS A 29 2.71 14.33 0.62
C LYS A 29 1.38 15.04 0.78
N ASP A 30 0.36 14.65 0.02
CA ASP A 30 -0.95 15.27 0.12
C ASP A 30 -1.42 15.22 1.56
N ASP A 31 -2.00 16.31 2.04
CA ASP A 31 -2.38 16.44 3.43
C ASP A 31 -3.30 15.32 3.89
N LEU A 32 -4.29 14.97 3.09
CA LEU A 32 -5.22 13.93 3.47
C LEU A 32 -4.61 12.54 3.34
N VAL A 33 -3.92 12.30 2.24
CA VAL A 33 -3.33 10.99 1.99
C VAL A 33 -2.22 10.68 2.98
N SER A 34 -1.41 11.66 3.30
CA SER A 34 -0.27 11.44 4.18
C SER A 34 -0.66 11.06 5.59
N ARG A 35 -1.91 11.30 5.96
CA ARG A 35 -2.38 10.92 7.30
C ARG A 35 -2.81 9.47 7.40
N GLN A 36 -2.84 8.77 6.28
CA GLN A 36 -3.27 7.39 6.28
C GLN A 36 -2.07 6.47 6.46
N SER A 37 -2.34 5.19 6.61
CA SER A 37 -1.27 4.21 6.71
C SER A 37 -0.75 3.93 5.31
N ILE A 38 0.51 4.20 5.07
CA ILE A 38 1.12 4.02 3.75
C ILE A 38 2.30 3.10 3.85
N VAL A 39 2.32 2.07 3.01
CA VAL A 39 3.44 1.14 2.94
C VAL A 39 3.87 1.05 1.49
N GLU A 40 5.17 1.20 1.25
CA GLU A 40 5.72 1.07 -0.10
C GLU A 40 6.61 -0.14 -0.15
N ARG A 41 6.51 -0.90 -1.22
CA ARG A 41 7.35 -2.08 -1.41
C ARG A 41 7.68 -2.22 -2.88
N ASP A 42 8.86 -2.76 -3.15
CA ASP A 42 9.24 -3.09 -4.51
C ASP A 42 8.43 -4.30 -4.95
N ALA A 43 7.76 -4.18 -6.08
CA ALA A 43 6.87 -5.25 -6.54
C ALA A 43 7.63 -6.55 -6.78
N ASP A 44 8.84 -6.46 -7.32
CA ASP A 44 9.62 -7.66 -7.58
C ASP A 44 9.90 -8.40 -6.28
N ALA A 45 10.18 -7.69 -5.21
CA ALA A 45 10.47 -8.29 -3.92
C ALA A 45 9.26 -8.99 -3.34
N LEU A 46 8.07 -8.57 -3.74
CA LEU A 46 6.85 -9.21 -3.26
C LEU A 46 6.37 -10.34 -4.15
N GLY A 47 7.04 -10.57 -5.27
CA GLY A 47 6.60 -11.61 -6.18
C GLY A 47 5.61 -11.15 -7.23
N PHE A 48 5.57 -9.85 -7.49
CA PHE A 48 4.70 -9.28 -8.52
C PHE A 48 5.55 -8.54 -9.55
N PRO A 49 6.37 -9.26 -10.32
CA PRO A 49 7.32 -8.60 -11.21
C PRO A 49 6.64 -7.72 -12.26
N GLY A 50 7.32 -6.67 -12.64
CA GLY A 50 6.81 -5.80 -13.68
C GLY A 50 5.89 -4.70 -13.20
N LEU A 51 5.58 -4.64 -11.92
CA LEU A 51 4.67 -3.63 -11.40
C LEU A 51 5.35 -2.43 -10.75
N GLY A 52 6.67 -2.41 -10.75
CA GLY A 52 7.41 -1.26 -10.21
C GLY A 52 7.35 -1.19 -8.70
N THR A 53 6.87 -0.06 -8.18
CA THR A 53 6.71 0.13 -6.75
C THR A 53 5.24 -0.02 -6.39
N LEU A 54 4.97 -0.82 -5.37
CA LEU A 54 3.59 -0.98 -4.91
C LEU A 54 3.37 -0.10 -3.70
N VAL A 55 2.30 0.67 -3.73
CA VAL A 55 1.95 1.57 -2.63
C VAL A 55 0.62 1.11 -2.07
N LEU A 56 0.63 0.70 -0.81
CA LEU A 56 -0.57 0.29 -0.11
C LEU A 56 -1.02 1.45 0.78
N VAL A 57 -2.24 1.91 0.57
CA VAL A 57 -2.82 2.98 1.39
C VAL A 57 -4.03 2.41 2.12
N GLU A 58 -4.01 2.47 3.43
CA GLU A 58 -5.14 2.00 4.24
C GLU A 58 -5.67 3.14 5.09
N GLY A 59 -6.96 3.25 5.16
CA GLY A 59 -7.57 4.27 5.99
C GLY A 59 -8.97 4.64 5.56
N ASP A 60 -9.29 5.92 5.68
CA ASP A 60 -10.61 6.42 5.38
C ASP A 60 -10.96 6.34 3.92
N GLU A 61 -12.21 6.08 3.65
CA GLU A 61 -12.70 6.00 2.30
C GLU A 61 -12.42 7.29 1.51
N MET A 62 -12.61 8.42 2.13
CA MET A 62 -12.37 9.70 1.46
C MET A 62 -10.91 9.88 1.09
N ALA A 63 -10.02 9.46 1.98
CA ALA A 63 -8.60 9.56 1.71
C ALA A 63 -8.19 8.62 0.60
N LEU A 64 -8.80 7.44 0.54
CA LEU A 64 -8.49 6.50 -0.53
C LEU A 64 -8.98 7.03 -1.87
N ALA A 65 -10.14 7.66 -1.89
CA ALA A 65 -10.65 8.26 -3.11
C ALA A 65 -9.72 9.39 -3.57
N ARG A 66 -9.24 10.15 -2.62
CA ARG A 66 -8.30 11.24 -2.92
C ARG A 66 -7.02 10.69 -3.53
N ALA A 67 -6.50 9.61 -2.93
CA ALA A 67 -5.29 8.99 -3.45
C ALA A 67 -5.50 8.50 -4.87
N ALA A 68 -6.63 7.87 -5.13
CA ALA A 68 -6.92 7.37 -6.48
C ALA A 68 -6.97 8.51 -7.47
N GLU A 69 -7.54 9.63 -7.06
CA GLU A 69 -7.64 10.79 -7.92
C GLU A 69 -6.25 11.35 -8.24
N LEU A 70 -5.42 11.48 -7.22
CA LEU A 70 -4.09 12.05 -7.40
C LEU A 70 -3.17 11.14 -8.18
N PHE A 71 -3.39 9.83 -8.10
CA PHE A 71 -2.56 8.89 -8.83
C PHE A 71 -2.97 8.71 -10.29
N LYS A 72 -4.06 9.32 -10.71
CA LYS A 72 -4.46 9.20 -12.11
C LYS A 72 -3.34 9.71 -12.99
N GLY A 73 -2.98 8.91 -13.99
CA GLY A 73 -1.90 9.27 -14.89
C GLY A 73 -0.51 9.03 -14.33
N ILE A 74 -0.41 8.63 -13.07
CA ILE A 74 0.86 8.39 -12.43
C ILE A 74 1.03 6.92 -12.12
N ALA A 75 -0.01 6.30 -11.59
CA ALA A 75 0.03 4.91 -11.17
C ALA A 75 -1.25 4.22 -11.55
N GLU A 76 -1.20 2.89 -11.54
CA GLU A 76 -2.37 2.10 -11.86
C GLU A 76 -2.93 1.51 -10.58
N GLU A 77 -4.22 1.69 -10.34
CA GLU A 77 -4.83 1.10 -9.17
C GLU A 77 -5.07 -0.38 -9.47
N LEU A 78 -4.62 -1.25 -8.61
CA LEU A 78 -4.77 -2.69 -8.82
C LEU A 78 -6.21 -3.12 -8.53
N PRO A 79 -6.69 -4.13 -9.23
CA PRO A 79 -8.03 -4.64 -8.96
C PRO A 79 -8.11 -5.22 -7.56
N PRO A 80 -9.30 -5.30 -6.98
CA PRO A 80 -9.44 -5.71 -5.58
C PRO A 80 -8.76 -7.03 -5.22
N ALA A 81 -8.87 -8.03 -6.08
CA ALA A 81 -8.27 -9.33 -5.79
C ALA A 81 -6.75 -9.22 -5.73
N LYS A 82 -6.15 -8.49 -6.65
CA LYS A 82 -4.71 -8.34 -6.66
C LYS A 82 -4.26 -7.44 -5.52
N ALA A 83 -5.02 -6.40 -5.23
CA ALA A 83 -4.71 -5.53 -4.12
C ALA A 83 -4.71 -6.31 -2.81
N ALA A 84 -5.66 -7.21 -2.62
CA ALA A 84 -5.71 -8.05 -1.42
C ALA A 84 -4.50 -8.96 -1.34
N ALA A 85 -4.07 -9.52 -2.46
CA ALA A 85 -2.90 -10.38 -2.49
C ALA A 85 -1.64 -9.62 -2.11
N VAL A 86 -1.51 -8.40 -2.60
CA VAL A 86 -0.37 -7.55 -2.27
C VAL A 86 -0.36 -7.23 -0.78
N ARG A 87 -1.51 -6.85 -0.25
CA ARG A 87 -1.63 -6.51 1.16
C ARG A 87 -1.24 -7.70 2.03
N GLN A 88 -1.68 -8.89 1.64
CA GLN A 88 -1.35 -10.08 2.40
C GLN A 88 0.15 -10.36 2.38
N LYS A 89 0.78 -10.18 1.22
CA LYS A 89 2.21 -10.39 1.12
C LYS A 89 2.99 -9.43 1.99
N ILE A 90 2.56 -8.19 2.03
CA ILE A 90 3.22 -7.20 2.87
C ILE A 90 3.09 -7.59 4.34
N ARG A 91 1.91 -8.03 4.74
CA ARG A 91 1.70 -8.45 6.12
C ARG A 91 2.54 -9.67 6.47
N ASP A 92 2.67 -10.60 5.53
CA ASP A 92 3.49 -11.79 5.74
C ASP A 92 4.94 -11.39 5.93
N GLN A 93 5.43 -10.44 5.16
CA GLN A 93 6.81 -9.99 5.31
C GLN A 93 7.04 -9.31 6.64
N GLU A 94 6.08 -8.54 7.09
CA GLU A 94 6.20 -7.87 8.37
C GLU A 94 6.24 -8.87 9.51
N ASP A 95 5.44 -9.90 9.42
CA ASP A 95 5.43 -10.95 10.42
C ASP A 95 6.77 -11.69 10.44
N ASP A 96 7.32 -11.98 9.27
CA ASP A 96 8.59 -12.66 9.17
C ASP A 96 9.71 -11.83 9.78
N VAL A 97 9.69 -10.55 9.51
CA VAL A 97 10.70 -9.66 10.05
C VAL A 97 10.62 -9.65 11.57
N ALA A 98 9.42 -9.58 12.11
CA ALA A 98 9.26 -9.56 13.54
C ALA A 98 9.76 -10.85 14.16
N ALA A 99 9.45 -11.97 13.54
CA ALA A 99 9.91 -13.26 14.04
C ALA A 99 11.42 -13.35 13.94
N GLY A 100 11.98 -12.88 12.85
CA GLY A 100 13.42 -12.90 12.65
C GLY A 100 14.15 -12.08 13.69
N VAL A 101 13.60 -10.93 13.99
CA VAL A 101 14.20 -10.06 14.99
C VAL A 101 14.20 -10.75 16.34
N GLY A 102 13.10 -11.41 16.67
CA GLY A 102 13.02 -12.12 17.91
C GLY A 102 14.05 -13.22 18.01
N LEU A 103 14.30 -13.91 16.91
CA LEU A 103 15.27 -14.95 16.90
C LEU A 103 16.68 -14.42 17.07
N ILE A 104 16.95 -13.33 16.44
CA ILE A 104 18.27 -12.75 16.49
C ILE A 104 18.69 -12.39 17.90
N PHE A 105 17.75 -11.98 18.67
CA PHE A 105 18.09 -11.58 20.00
C PHE A 105 18.21 -12.70 20.98
N ARG A 106 18.01 -13.89 20.52
CA ARG A 106 18.17 -14.94 21.42
C ARG A 106 19.47 -15.47 21.41
#